data_4d196b56acaf30ba186fa723ce77a5f7
#
_entry.id   4d196b56acaf30ba186fa723ce77a5f7
#
_cell.length_a   1.000
_cell.length_b   1.000
_cell.length_c   1.000
_cell.angle_alpha   90.00
_cell.angle_beta   90.00
_cell.angle_gamma   90.00
#
_symmetry.space_group_name_H-M   'P 1'
#
loop_
_entity.id
_entity.type
_entity.pdbx_description
1 polymer ?
#
loop_
_entity_poly.entity_id
_entity_poly.type
_entity_poly.pdbx_seq_one_letter_code
_entity_poly.pdbx_strand_id
1 'polypeptide(L)'
;FDTILVLNFTGAKEFKIFESFLRNKHFNSKIEGDISFIKNFFFNLNFDVNQISLRKLLFRFLPENETPVVLNSGISKKINGTIKISMKHSQSFIGRINDLNMVLVFENGDLRIKNGSAKLPHDSTIEFDLLFADNSNSPFLDFSLNFYSQNTKKFLRKFNIYRSVDKETSLSAKGKINLRSNKIKFFSIVSDKSEKFDKQDVLKIEKNFNQNVLNTGILGATDFFKLKKFANELLN
;
A
#
# COMPACT_ATOMS: atom_id res chain seq x y z
N PHE A 1 -10.71 -15.10 -18.84
CA PHE A 1 -9.76 -14.89 -17.74
C PHE A 1 -9.53 -16.25 -17.07
N ASP A 2 -8.39 -16.88 -17.31
CA ASP A 2 -8.07 -18.17 -16.72
C ASP A 2 -7.58 -17.95 -15.28
N THR A 3 -8.52 -17.84 -14.35
CA THR A 3 -8.23 -17.84 -12.92
C THR A 3 -8.64 -19.18 -12.36
N ILE A 4 -7.71 -19.88 -11.76
CA ILE A 4 -7.93 -21.16 -11.09
C ILE A 4 -7.92 -20.88 -9.58
N LEU A 5 -9.02 -21.19 -8.92
CA LEU A 5 -9.13 -21.21 -7.47
C LEU A 5 -9.41 -22.65 -7.05
N VAL A 6 -8.51 -23.23 -6.27
CA VAL A 6 -8.72 -24.54 -5.63
C VAL A 6 -8.81 -24.29 -4.13
N LEU A 7 -9.93 -24.65 -3.54
CA LEU A 7 -10.15 -24.56 -2.10
C LEU A 7 -10.35 -25.96 -1.54
N ASN A 8 -9.44 -26.40 -0.70
CA ASN A 8 -9.57 -27.59 0.12
C ASN A 8 -9.96 -27.15 1.52
N PHE A 9 -11.04 -27.68 2.07
CA PHE A 9 -11.53 -27.29 3.37
C PHE A 9 -12.22 -28.46 4.11
N THR A 10 -12.22 -28.38 5.43
CA THR A 10 -12.98 -29.28 6.30
C THR A 10 -13.80 -28.44 7.27
N GLY A 11 -14.95 -28.97 7.71
CA GLY A 11 -15.83 -28.33 8.67
C GLY A 11 -17.23 -28.05 8.12
N ALA A 12 -18.12 -27.55 8.98
CA ALA A 12 -19.50 -27.24 8.59
C ALA A 12 -19.90 -25.79 8.89
N LYS A 13 -19.55 -25.25 10.04
CA LYS A 13 -19.78 -23.84 10.43
C LYS A 13 -18.46 -23.07 10.56
N GLU A 14 -17.40 -23.79 10.86
CA GLU A 14 -16.02 -23.33 10.84
C GLU A 14 -15.29 -24.17 9.80
N PHE A 15 -14.66 -23.50 8.86
CA PHE A 15 -13.94 -24.12 7.75
C PHE A 15 -12.45 -23.89 7.94
N LYS A 16 -11.70 -24.96 8.05
CA LYS A 16 -10.25 -24.93 7.98
C LYS A 16 -9.82 -25.09 6.54
N ILE A 17 -9.12 -24.09 5.98
CA ILE A 17 -8.59 -24.08 4.63
C ILE A 17 -7.13 -24.54 4.67
N PHE A 18 -6.80 -25.51 3.84
CA PHE A 18 -5.47 -26.10 3.77
C PHE A 18 -5.11 -26.43 2.31
N GLU A 19 -3.83 -26.40 1.98
CA GLU A 19 -3.32 -26.76 0.64
C GLU A 19 -4.10 -26.12 -0.53
N SER A 20 -4.63 -24.93 -0.27
CA SER A 20 -5.44 -24.19 -1.23
C SER A 20 -4.59 -23.22 -2.03
N PHE A 21 -5.02 -22.89 -3.25
CA PHE A 21 -4.28 -21.91 -4.04
C PHE A 21 -5.20 -21.09 -4.94
N LEU A 22 -4.74 -19.88 -5.24
CA LEU A 22 -5.31 -19.00 -6.24
C LEU A 22 -4.24 -18.69 -7.29
N ARG A 23 -4.52 -18.99 -8.54
CA ARG A 23 -3.56 -18.81 -9.64
C ARG A 23 -4.21 -18.16 -10.86
N ASN A 24 -3.52 -17.17 -11.42
CA ASN A 24 -3.75 -16.66 -12.75
C ASN A 24 -2.42 -16.20 -13.37
N LYS A 25 -2.43 -15.66 -14.58
CA LYS A 25 -1.20 -15.19 -15.24
C LYS A 25 -0.45 -14.06 -14.51
N HIS A 26 -1.07 -13.41 -13.51
CA HIS A 26 -0.51 -12.26 -12.79
C HIS A 26 -0.38 -12.48 -11.30
N PHE A 27 -0.99 -13.54 -10.79
CA PHE A 27 -1.06 -13.83 -9.38
C PHE A 27 -0.98 -15.33 -9.14
N ASN A 28 -0.14 -15.73 -8.19
CA ASN A 28 -0.03 -17.10 -7.74
C ASN A 28 0.22 -17.11 -6.25
N SER A 29 -0.70 -17.67 -5.48
CA SER A 29 -0.57 -17.76 -4.02
C SER A 29 -1.06 -19.10 -3.48
N LYS A 30 -0.43 -19.55 -2.40
CA LYS A 30 -1.02 -20.54 -1.51
C LYS A 30 -1.92 -19.83 -0.51
N ILE A 31 -2.96 -20.53 -0.06
CA ILE A 31 -3.96 -20.00 0.87
C ILE A 31 -4.19 -21.04 1.95
N GLU A 32 -4.06 -20.62 3.21
CA GLU A 32 -4.34 -21.43 4.39
C GLU A 32 -5.02 -20.57 5.45
N GLY A 33 -5.77 -21.19 6.35
CA GLY A 33 -6.39 -20.49 7.48
C GLY A 33 -7.77 -21.00 7.84
N ASP A 34 -8.54 -20.12 8.44
CA ASP A 34 -9.84 -20.46 9.00
C ASP A 34 -10.90 -19.44 8.58
N ILE A 35 -12.12 -19.94 8.32
CA ILE A 35 -13.31 -19.11 8.05
C ILE A 35 -14.43 -19.60 8.98
N SER A 36 -15.09 -18.69 9.70
CA SER A 36 -16.21 -18.99 10.59
C SER A 36 -17.45 -18.21 10.19
N PHE A 37 -18.61 -18.88 10.31
CA PHE A 37 -19.94 -18.30 10.10
C PHE A 37 -20.83 -18.42 11.35
N ILE A 38 -20.25 -18.72 12.54
CA ILE A 38 -21.03 -19.07 13.73
C ILE A 38 -21.87 -17.90 14.23
N LYS A 39 -21.30 -16.69 14.34
CA LYS A 39 -22.00 -15.49 14.80
C LYS A 39 -22.01 -14.40 13.74
N ASN A 40 -20.85 -14.14 13.18
CA ASN A 40 -20.62 -13.21 12.09
C ASN A 40 -19.64 -13.87 11.13
N PHE A 41 -19.59 -13.38 9.89
CA PHE A 41 -18.57 -13.81 8.96
C PHE A 41 -17.21 -13.32 9.46
N PHE A 42 -16.35 -14.27 9.81
CA PHE A 42 -14.99 -14.02 10.27
C PHE A 42 -14.01 -14.92 9.52
N PHE A 43 -12.84 -14.37 9.20
CA PHE A 43 -11.78 -15.14 8.55
C PHE A 43 -10.42 -14.77 9.13
N ASN A 44 -9.50 -15.75 9.12
CA ASN A 44 -8.09 -15.58 9.44
C ASN A 44 -7.29 -16.37 8.39
N LEU A 45 -6.77 -15.68 7.39
CA LEU A 45 -6.17 -16.29 6.23
C LEU A 45 -4.69 -15.89 6.11
N ASN A 46 -3.88 -16.83 5.63
CA ASN A 46 -2.49 -16.60 5.25
C ASN A 46 -2.37 -16.80 3.74
N PHE A 47 -1.83 -15.80 3.07
CA PHE A 47 -1.50 -15.82 1.65
C PHE A 47 0.01 -15.81 1.49
N ASP A 48 0.58 -16.91 1.01
CA ASP A 48 1.96 -16.97 0.56
C ASP A 48 1.99 -16.74 -0.96
N VAL A 49 2.38 -15.54 -1.34
CA VAL A 49 2.31 -15.07 -2.72
C VAL A 49 3.64 -15.29 -3.41
N ASN A 50 3.69 -16.22 -4.36
CA ASN A 50 4.90 -16.49 -5.15
C ASN A 50 5.14 -15.46 -6.24
N GLN A 51 4.06 -14.96 -6.85
CA GLN A 51 4.15 -14.00 -7.94
C GLN A 51 2.95 -13.05 -7.93
N ILE A 52 3.23 -11.76 -8.05
CA ILE A 52 2.22 -10.72 -8.24
C ILE A 52 2.76 -9.60 -9.12
N SER A 53 1.92 -9.07 -9.98
CA SER A 53 2.17 -7.81 -10.67
C SER A 53 1.36 -6.70 -9.97
N LEU A 54 1.94 -6.06 -8.97
CA LEU A 54 1.28 -5.00 -8.19
C LEU A 54 0.72 -3.90 -9.09
N ARG A 55 1.46 -3.49 -10.13
CA ARG A 55 0.99 -2.49 -11.08
C ARG A 55 -0.32 -2.91 -11.76
N LYS A 56 -0.39 -4.14 -12.27
CA LYS A 56 -1.60 -4.63 -12.97
C LYS A 56 -2.77 -4.85 -12.02
N LEU A 57 -2.50 -5.22 -10.77
CA LEU A 57 -3.52 -5.31 -9.73
C LEU A 57 -4.10 -3.93 -9.41
N LEU A 58 -3.27 -2.96 -9.14
CA LEU A 58 -3.70 -1.60 -8.83
C LEU A 58 -4.54 -1.00 -9.96
N PHE A 59 -4.11 -1.10 -11.23
CA PHE A 59 -4.89 -0.63 -12.37
C PHE A 59 -6.25 -1.34 -12.53
N ARG A 60 -6.40 -2.53 -12.00
CA ARG A 60 -7.65 -3.28 -12.08
C ARG A 60 -8.64 -2.94 -10.98
N PHE A 61 -8.13 -2.62 -9.78
CA PHE A 61 -8.96 -2.25 -8.62
C PHE A 61 -9.21 -0.74 -8.50
N LEU A 62 -8.46 0.06 -9.24
CA LEU A 62 -8.51 1.52 -9.20
C LEU A 62 -8.68 2.05 -10.64
N PRO A 63 -9.88 2.02 -11.23
CA PRO A 63 -10.14 2.59 -12.56
C PRO A 63 -9.79 4.08 -12.60
N GLU A 64 -9.25 4.54 -13.72
CA GLU A 64 -8.62 5.86 -13.89
C GLU A 64 -9.56 7.05 -13.60
N ASN A 65 -10.87 6.88 -13.70
CA ASN A 65 -11.84 7.98 -13.60
C ASN A 65 -12.91 7.80 -12.50
N GLU A 66 -12.79 6.77 -11.67
CA GLU A 66 -13.78 6.53 -10.62
C GLU A 66 -13.08 6.38 -9.27
N THR A 67 -13.76 6.80 -8.20
CA THR A 67 -13.35 6.44 -6.84
C THR A 67 -13.22 4.92 -6.77
N PRO A 68 -12.16 4.39 -6.15
CA PRO A 68 -11.94 2.94 -6.08
C PRO A 68 -13.21 2.21 -5.64
N VAL A 69 -13.63 1.20 -6.39
CA VAL A 69 -14.86 0.43 -6.13
C VAL A 69 -14.92 -0.06 -4.68
N VAL A 70 -13.79 -0.45 -4.12
CA VAL A 70 -13.67 -0.84 -2.70
C VAL A 70 -14.02 0.30 -1.75
N LEU A 71 -13.81 1.54 -2.16
CA LEU A 71 -14.03 2.74 -1.34
C LEU A 71 -15.41 3.35 -1.57
N ASN A 72 -16.03 3.12 -2.74
CA ASN A 72 -17.40 3.62 -3.01
C ASN A 72 -18.50 2.73 -2.45
N SER A 73 -18.28 1.43 -2.39
CA SER A 73 -19.28 0.48 -1.86
C SER A 73 -19.19 0.28 -0.35
N GLY A 74 -18.14 0.82 0.29
CA GLY A 74 -17.81 0.53 1.68
C GLY A 74 -17.53 -0.97 1.90
N ILE A 75 -16.65 -1.28 2.81
CA ILE A 75 -16.50 -2.66 3.26
C ILE A 75 -17.69 -2.95 4.16
N SER A 76 -18.40 -4.05 3.91
CA SER A 76 -19.54 -4.41 4.76
C SER A 76 -19.10 -4.54 6.22
N LYS A 77 -19.79 -3.86 7.13
CA LYS A 77 -19.55 -3.96 8.58
C LYS A 77 -19.70 -5.39 9.13
N LYS A 78 -20.28 -6.29 8.34
CA LYS A 78 -20.43 -7.71 8.69
C LYS A 78 -19.18 -8.54 8.34
N ILE A 79 -18.25 -7.98 7.58
CA ILE A 79 -17.00 -8.63 7.20
C ILE A 79 -15.94 -8.26 8.23
N ASN A 80 -15.48 -9.27 8.99
CA ASN A 80 -14.41 -9.10 9.96
C ASN A 80 -13.38 -10.20 9.76
N GLY A 81 -12.11 -9.88 9.97
CA GLY A 81 -11.06 -10.88 9.87
C GLY A 81 -9.69 -10.31 9.55
N THR A 82 -8.76 -11.22 9.39
CA THR A 82 -7.37 -10.92 9.07
C THR A 82 -6.89 -11.69 7.85
N ILE A 83 -6.08 -11.03 7.03
CA ILE A 83 -5.30 -11.68 5.96
C ILE A 83 -3.84 -11.30 6.18
N LYS A 84 -3.00 -12.29 6.46
CA LYS A 84 -1.54 -12.14 6.44
C LYS A 84 -1.05 -12.40 5.02
N ILE A 85 -0.27 -11.49 4.48
CA ILE A 85 0.30 -11.62 3.14
C ILE A 85 1.81 -11.63 3.29
N SER A 86 2.44 -12.67 2.78
CA SER A 86 3.89 -12.76 2.60
C SER A 86 4.22 -12.94 1.11
N MET A 87 5.23 -12.24 0.62
CA MET A 87 5.63 -12.30 -0.77
C MET A 87 7.14 -12.13 -0.90
N LYS A 88 7.80 -13.12 -1.49
CA LYS A 88 9.25 -13.08 -1.68
C LYS A 88 9.70 -12.10 -2.75
N HIS A 89 8.99 -12.05 -3.88
CA HIS A 89 9.39 -11.22 -5.02
C HIS A 89 8.18 -10.64 -5.75
N SER A 90 8.26 -9.37 -6.13
CA SER A 90 7.30 -8.73 -7.02
C SER A 90 7.97 -7.74 -7.96
N GLN A 91 7.36 -7.54 -9.12
CA GLN A 91 7.69 -6.45 -10.03
C GLN A 91 6.73 -5.28 -9.77
N SER A 92 7.30 -4.12 -9.51
CA SER A 92 6.56 -2.87 -9.35
C SER A 92 7.07 -1.79 -10.29
N PHE A 93 6.43 -0.63 -10.29
CA PHE A 93 6.91 0.55 -11.03
C PHE A 93 8.24 1.10 -10.49
N ILE A 94 8.54 0.87 -9.21
CA ILE A 94 9.83 1.23 -8.58
C ILE A 94 10.90 0.14 -8.74
N GLY A 95 10.61 -0.94 -9.45
CA GLY A 95 11.49 -2.07 -9.70
C GLY A 95 11.10 -3.31 -8.90
N ARG A 96 12.07 -4.17 -8.65
CA ARG A 96 11.84 -5.41 -7.90
C ARG A 96 11.68 -5.09 -6.42
N ILE A 97 10.56 -5.52 -5.86
CA ILE A 97 10.29 -5.51 -4.41
C ILE A 97 10.53 -6.92 -3.90
N ASN A 98 11.22 -7.06 -2.78
CA ASN A 98 11.46 -8.32 -2.11
C ASN A 98 10.89 -8.29 -0.70
N ASP A 99 10.59 -9.48 -0.17
CA ASP A 99 10.19 -9.70 1.22
C ASP A 99 9.06 -8.74 1.66
N LEU A 100 8.02 -8.57 0.81
CA LEU A 100 6.84 -7.82 1.20
C LEU A 100 6.03 -8.65 2.21
N ASN A 101 5.79 -8.07 3.37
CA ASN A 101 4.93 -8.62 4.41
C ASN A 101 3.91 -7.56 4.83
N MET A 102 2.67 -7.97 5.08
CA MET A 102 1.65 -7.09 5.64
C MET A 102 0.49 -7.89 6.23
N VAL A 103 -0.25 -7.28 7.12
CA VAL A 103 -1.47 -7.83 7.71
C VAL A 103 -2.64 -6.90 7.36
N LEU A 104 -3.59 -7.41 6.61
CA LEU A 104 -4.87 -6.75 6.34
C LEU A 104 -5.83 -7.11 7.48
N VAL A 105 -6.42 -6.11 8.12
CA VAL A 105 -7.44 -6.27 9.17
C VAL A 105 -8.72 -5.60 8.70
N PHE A 106 -9.76 -6.39 8.56
CA PHE A 106 -11.12 -5.95 8.25
C PHE A 106 -11.92 -5.91 9.54
N GLU A 107 -12.41 -4.75 9.90
CA GLU A 107 -13.15 -4.56 11.15
C GLU A 107 -14.17 -3.42 11.02
N ASN A 108 -15.45 -3.74 11.22
CA ASN A 108 -16.54 -2.76 11.25
C ASN A 108 -16.66 -1.85 10.00
N GLY A 109 -16.25 -2.35 8.84
CA GLY A 109 -16.25 -1.61 7.58
C GLY A 109 -14.95 -0.86 7.29
N ASP A 110 -13.99 -0.87 8.20
CA ASP A 110 -12.64 -0.35 7.99
C ASP A 110 -11.70 -1.43 7.45
N LEU A 111 -10.70 -1.00 6.68
CA LEU A 111 -9.55 -1.82 6.28
C LEU A 111 -8.28 -1.19 6.81
N ARG A 112 -7.58 -1.93 7.66
CA ARG A 112 -6.24 -1.55 8.13
C ARG A 112 -5.18 -2.45 7.52
N ILE A 113 -4.11 -1.86 7.04
CA ILE A 113 -2.87 -2.56 6.71
C ILE A 113 -1.90 -2.28 7.85
N LYS A 114 -1.51 -3.32 8.56
CA LYS A 114 -0.58 -3.23 9.70
C LYS A 114 0.72 -3.94 9.39
N ASN A 115 1.81 -3.43 9.98
CA ASN A 115 3.13 -4.04 9.90
C ASN A 115 3.56 -4.28 8.44
N GLY A 116 3.16 -3.38 7.55
CA GLY A 116 3.60 -3.42 6.17
C GLY A 116 5.11 -3.18 6.09
N SER A 117 5.83 -4.07 5.43
CA SER A 117 7.28 -3.92 5.22
C SER A 117 7.70 -4.51 3.88
N ALA A 118 8.65 -3.89 3.23
CA ALA A 118 9.21 -4.41 1.98
C ALA A 118 10.67 -3.97 1.79
N LYS A 119 11.45 -4.85 1.15
CA LYS A 119 12.79 -4.51 0.67
C LYS A 119 12.71 -3.97 -0.76
N LEU A 120 13.26 -2.80 -0.95
CA LEU A 120 13.34 -2.10 -2.22
C LEU A 120 14.75 -2.26 -2.83
N PRO A 121 14.97 -1.89 -4.10
CA PRO A 121 16.29 -1.92 -4.70
C PRO A 121 17.31 -1.06 -3.93
N HIS A 122 18.60 -1.44 -4.05
CA HIS A 122 19.74 -0.70 -3.51
C HIS A 122 19.75 -0.54 -1.99
N ASP A 123 19.49 -1.65 -1.28
CA ASP A 123 19.52 -1.73 0.18
C ASP A 123 18.58 -0.69 0.84
N SER A 124 17.44 -0.52 0.21
CA SER A 124 16.38 0.34 0.72
C SER A 124 15.24 -0.49 1.30
N THR A 125 14.58 0.03 2.31
CA THR A 125 13.41 -0.59 2.95
C THR A 125 12.28 0.43 3.08
N ILE A 126 11.07 -0.06 3.10
CA ILE A 126 9.90 0.72 3.46
C ILE A 126 9.07 -0.04 4.48
N GLU A 127 8.61 0.67 5.50
CA GLU A 127 7.60 0.19 6.45
C GLU A 127 6.38 1.09 6.35
N PHE A 128 5.20 0.52 6.49
CA PHE A 128 3.97 1.28 6.36
C PHE A 128 2.81 0.70 7.14
N ASP A 129 1.99 1.60 7.67
CA ASP A 129 0.67 1.31 8.22
C ASP A 129 -0.35 2.20 7.52
N LEU A 130 -1.48 1.61 7.08
CA LEU A 130 -2.53 2.32 6.37
C LEU A 130 -3.88 2.02 7.02
N LEU A 131 -4.76 3.02 7.07
CA LEU A 131 -6.14 2.85 7.49
C LEU A 131 -7.07 3.46 6.44
N PHE A 132 -7.85 2.62 5.78
CA PHE A 132 -8.97 3.03 4.95
C PHE A 132 -10.25 2.99 5.79
N ALA A 133 -10.88 4.12 5.97
CA ALA A 133 -12.11 4.24 6.74
C ALA A 133 -13.04 5.28 6.11
N ASP A 134 -14.33 5.19 6.48
CA ASP A 134 -15.34 6.16 6.06
C ASP A 134 -16.05 6.75 7.27
N ASN A 135 -15.79 8.02 7.53
CA ASN A 135 -16.49 8.78 8.57
C ASN A 135 -17.60 9.60 7.93
N SER A 136 -18.86 9.15 8.10
CA SER A 136 -20.05 9.91 7.69
C SER A 136 -20.01 10.38 6.23
N ASN A 137 -19.79 9.46 5.29
CA ASN A 137 -19.65 9.72 3.86
C ASN A 137 -18.38 10.52 3.46
N SER A 138 -17.37 10.51 4.27
CA SER A 138 -16.07 11.13 3.97
C SER A 138 -14.94 10.10 4.03
N PRO A 139 -14.78 9.31 2.96
CA PRO A 139 -13.76 8.26 2.93
C PRO A 139 -12.36 8.86 2.97
N PHE A 140 -11.48 8.25 3.74
CA PHE A 140 -10.10 8.69 3.88
C PHE A 140 -9.12 7.53 3.99
N LEU A 141 -7.86 7.84 3.72
CA LEU A 141 -6.71 7.00 3.94
C LEU A 141 -5.77 7.71 4.91
N ASP A 142 -5.67 7.22 6.15
CA ASP A 142 -4.58 7.59 7.04
C ASP A 142 -3.36 6.72 6.74
N PHE A 143 -2.18 7.31 6.79
CA PHE A 143 -0.95 6.59 6.51
C PHE A 143 0.19 6.99 7.47
N SER A 144 1.04 6.01 7.75
CA SER A 144 2.36 6.18 8.36
C SER A 144 3.36 5.43 7.50
N LEU A 145 4.39 6.10 7.01
CA LEU A 145 5.42 5.56 6.14
C LEU A 145 6.78 5.83 6.73
N ASN A 146 7.66 4.82 6.76
CA ASN A 146 9.08 4.96 7.09
C ASN A 146 9.88 4.39 5.92
N PHE A 147 10.70 5.21 5.32
CA PHE A 147 11.63 4.83 4.26
C PHE A 147 13.05 4.92 4.78
N TYR A 148 13.86 3.92 4.50
CA TYR A 148 15.29 3.91 4.79
C TYR A 148 16.07 3.44 3.57
N SER A 149 17.21 4.05 3.31
CA SER A 149 18.11 3.65 2.22
C SER A 149 19.57 3.79 2.65
N GLN A 150 20.34 2.73 2.51
CA GLN A 150 21.81 2.76 2.71
C GLN A 150 22.54 3.39 1.53
N ASN A 151 21.90 3.50 0.37
CA ASN A 151 22.49 4.09 -0.83
C ASN A 151 21.47 4.91 -1.62
N THR A 152 21.03 5.99 -1.03
CA THR A 152 20.02 6.89 -1.59
C THR A 152 20.40 7.38 -2.98
N LYS A 153 21.67 7.67 -3.22
CA LYS A 153 22.15 8.10 -4.54
C LYS A 153 21.90 7.05 -5.63
N LYS A 154 22.17 5.76 -5.34
CA LYS A 154 21.88 4.68 -6.30
C LYS A 154 20.38 4.45 -6.45
N PHE A 155 19.64 4.54 -5.36
CA PHE A 155 18.18 4.44 -5.38
C PHE A 155 17.57 5.52 -6.28
N LEU A 156 17.92 6.78 -6.10
CA LEU A 156 17.42 7.91 -6.89
C LEU A 156 17.86 7.84 -8.37
N ARG A 157 19.09 7.41 -8.65
CA ARG A 157 19.59 7.23 -10.03
C ARG A 157 18.75 6.24 -10.84
N LYS A 158 18.19 5.22 -10.21
CA LYS A 158 17.25 4.31 -10.87
C LYS A 158 16.02 5.02 -11.42
N PHE A 159 15.65 6.13 -10.81
CA PHE A 159 14.57 6.99 -11.27
C PHE A 159 15.04 8.15 -12.19
N ASN A 160 16.31 8.11 -12.63
CA ASN A 160 16.94 9.21 -13.36
C ASN A 160 16.87 10.53 -12.59
N ILE A 161 17.01 10.47 -11.27
CA ILE A 161 17.17 11.63 -10.37
C ILE A 161 18.65 11.71 -10.00
N TYR A 162 19.33 12.74 -10.50
CA TYR A 162 20.76 12.94 -10.33
C TYR A 162 20.98 14.10 -9.35
N ARG A 163 20.97 13.81 -8.06
CA ARG A 163 21.15 14.80 -7.00
C ARG A 163 22.30 14.39 -6.07
N SER A 164 22.90 15.41 -5.46
CA SER A 164 23.83 15.21 -4.35
C SER A 164 22.99 15.02 -3.11
N VAL A 165 22.90 13.79 -2.65
CA VAL A 165 22.21 13.40 -1.42
C VAL A 165 23.15 12.57 -0.56
N ASP A 166 22.89 12.54 0.72
CA ASP A 166 23.65 11.72 1.66
C ASP A 166 23.59 10.23 1.26
N LYS A 167 24.60 9.49 1.65
CA LYS A 167 24.69 8.07 1.35
C LYS A 167 23.54 7.31 1.97
N GLU A 168 23.30 7.57 3.23
CA GLU A 168 22.20 7.00 4.00
C GLU A 168 21.10 8.05 4.17
N THR A 169 19.88 7.64 4.08
CA THR A 169 18.71 8.52 4.25
C THR A 169 17.59 7.75 4.91
N SER A 170 16.98 8.36 5.91
CA SER A 170 15.74 7.92 6.53
C SER A 170 14.69 9.04 6.41
N LEU A 171 13.47 8.67 6.07
CA LEU A 171 12.36 9.59 5.94
C LEU A 171 11.12 8.96 6.55
N SER A 172 10.50 9.67 7.49
CA SER A 172 9.21 9.30 8.06
C SER A 172 8.16 10.32 7.67
N ALA A 173 6.99 9.86 7.23
CA ALA A 173 5.86 10.69 6.90
C ALA A 173 4.57 10.13 7.46
N LYS A 174 3.76 10.99 8.09
CA LYS A 174 2.41 10.66 8.56
C LYS A 174 1.42 11.66 8.00
N GLY A 175 0.26 11.17 7.59
CA GLY A 175 -0.73 12.06 7.00
C GLY A 175 -2.05 11.36 6.71
N LYS A 176 -2.92 12.13 6.08
CA LYS A 176 -4.26 11.69 5.68
C LYS A 176 -4.55 12.14 4.25
N ILE A 177 -5.13 11.25 3.44
CA ILE A 177 -5.67 11.58 2.13
C ILE A 177 -7.19 11.53 2.23
N ASN A 178 -7.86 12.62 1.88
CA ASN A 178 -9.30 12.61 1.65
C ASN A 178 -9.55 12.01 0.26
N LEU A 179 -10.22 10.86 0.21
CA LEU A 179 -10.40 10.09 -1.01
C LEU A 179 -11.48 10.67 -1.94
N ARG A 180 -12.35 11.54 -1.42
CA ARG A 180 -13.35 12.25 -2.24
C ARG A 180 -12.75 13.45 -2.95
N SER A 181 -11.96 14.26 -2.22
CA SER A 181 -11.34 15.46 -2.78
C SER A 181 -9.96 15.21 -3.38
N ASN A 182 -9.40 14.01 -3.21
CA ASN A 182 -8.05 13.63 -3.61
C ASN A 182 -6.98 14.59 -3.06
N LYS A 183 -7.15 15.05 -1.82
CA LYS A 183 -6.21 15.95 -1.18
C LYS A 183 -5.51 15.26 -0.03
N ILE A 184 -4.17 15.39 0.00
CA ILE A 184 -3.34 14.96 1.12
C ILE A 184 -3.16 16.09 2.11
N LYS A 185 -3.03 15.71 3.39
CA LYS A 185 -2.57 16.56 4.48
C LYS A 185 -1.52 15.78 5.27
N PHE A 186 -0.33 16.36 5.41
CA PHE A 186 0.73 15.77 6.25
C PHE A 186 0.62 16.26 7.68
N PHE A 187 0.72 15.36 8.64
CA PHE A 187 0.77 15.66 10.06
C PHE A 187 2.22 15.82 10.54
N SER A 188 3.13 15.04 9.95
CA SER A 188 4.56 15.16 10.21
C SER A 188 5.36 14.60 9.04
N ILE A 189 6.49 15.25 8.77
CA ILE A 189 7.56 14.74 7.91
C ILE A 189 8.85 14.94 8.70
N VAL A 190 9.66 13.88 8.82
CA VAL A 190 10.92 13.86 9.58
C VAL A 190 12.00 13.21 8.74
N SER A 191 13.16 13.83 8.62
CA SER A 191 14.34 13.28 7.95
C SER A 191 15.41 12.82 8.96
N ASP A 192 16.47 12.18 8.47
CA ASP A 192 17.58 11.58 9.25
C ASP A 192 18.20 12.47 10.33
N LYS A 193 18.22 13.76 10.07
CA LYS A 193 18.83 14.71 10.99
C LYS A 193 17.93 15.09 12.16
N SER A 194 16.85 14.33 12.40
CA SER A 194 15.80 14.66 13.35
C SER A 194 15.18 16.05 13.10
N GLU A 195 15.51 16.67 11.97
CA GLU A 195 14.93 17.93 11.55
C GLU A 195 13.49 17.64 11.12
N LYS A 196 12.54 18.05 11.95
CA LYS A 196 11.16 18.20 11.52
C LYS A 196 11.15 19.33 10.49
N PHE A 197 10.61 19.02 9.32
CA PHE A 197 10.25 20.10 8.41
C PHE A 197 9.35 21.10 9.12
N ASP A 198 9.60 22.35 8.94
CA ASP A 198 8.75 23.38 9.52
C ASP A 198 7.35 23.37 8.89
N LYS A 199 6.43 24.14 9.46
CA LYS A 199 5.05 24.18 8.96
C LYS A 199 4.96 24.70 7.53
N GLN A 200 5.86 25.61 7.13
CA GLN A 200 5.85 26.20 5.78
C GLN A 200 6.37 25.20 4.76
N ASP A 201 7.40 24.44 5.09
CA ASP A 201 7.93 23.39 4.23
C ASP A 201 6.92 22.26 4.04
N VAL A 202 6.27 21.83 5.13
CA VAL A 202 5.20 20.82 5.06
C VAL A 202 4.07 21.29 4.14
N LEU A 203 3.65 22.56 4.24
CA LEU A 203 2.62 23.13 3.37
C LEU A 203 3.05 23.21 1.89
N LYS A 204 4.33 23.54 1.64
CA LYS A 204 4.86 23.51 0.25
C LYS A 204 4.87 22.10 -0.32
N ILE A 205 5.35 21.12 0.46
CA ILE A 205 5.36 19.70 0.08
C ILE A 205 3.92 19.22 -0.20
N GLU A 206 2.99 19.55 0.68
CA GLU A 206 1.58 19.20 0.57
C GLU A 206 0.94 19.78 -0.70
N LYS A 207 1.16 21.07 -0.95
CA LYS A 207 0.69 21.75 -2.15
C LYS A 207 1.25 21.12 -3.43
N ASN A 208 2.56 20.86 -3.45
CA ASN A 208 3.25 20.24 -4.57
C ASN A 208 2.73 18.81 -4.83
N PHE A 209 2.59 17.99 -3.78
CA PHE A 209 2.05 16.64 -3.91
C PHE A 209 0.62 16.63 -4.44
N ASN A 210 -0.25 17.51 -3.93
CA ASN A 210 -1.62 17.64 -4.39
C ASN A 210 -1.68 18.05 -5.88
N GLN A 211 -0.82 18.97 -6.32
CA GLN A 211 -0.80 19.47 -7.68
C GLN A 211 -0.17 18.52 -8.69
N ASN A 212 0.90 17.83 -8.32
CA ASN A 212 1.68 17.03 -9.26
C ASN A 212 1.34 15.54 -9.20
N VAL A 213 0.91 15.04 -8.04
CA VAL A 213 0.67 13.60 -7.83
C VAL A 213 -0.82 13.29 -7.78
N LEU A 214 -1.59 13.97 -6.93
CA LEU A 214 -3.00 13.67 -6.73
C LEU A 214 -3.97 14.40 -7.68
N ASN A 215 -3.47 15.18 -8.62
CA ASN A 215 -4.31 15.93 -9.60
C ASN A 215 -5.21 15.04 -10.46
N THR A 216 -4.87 13.76 -10.62
CA THR A 216 -5.69 12.74 -11.31
C THR A 216 -6.23 11.68 -10.37
N GLY A 217 -6.35 12.00 -9.08
CA GLY A 217 -6.79 11.09 -8.04
C GLY A 217 -5.65 10.31 -7.39
N ILE A 218 -6.04 9.41 -6.48
CA ILE A 218 -5.09 8.60 -5.68
C ILE A 218 -4.17 7.73 -6.54
N LEU A 219 -4.60 7.34 -7.75
CA LEU A 219 -3.78 6.60 -8.70
C LEU A 219 -2.54 7.36 -9.15
N GLY A 220 -2.55 8.68 -9.07
CA GLY A 220 -1.36 9.48 -9.32
C GLY A 220 -0.18 9.10 -8.41
N ALA A 221 -0.46 8.61 -7.19
CA ALA A 221 0.57 8.09 -6.29
C ALA A 221 1.22 6.77 -6.76
N THR A 222 0.68 6.12 -7.79
CA THR A 222 1.28 4.95 -8.46
C THR A 222 1.92 5.31 -9.81
N ASP A 223 1.82 6.56 -10.23
CA ASP A 223 2.41 7.06 -11.46
C ASP A 223 3.87 7.46 -11.23
N PHE A 224 4.76 6.69 -11.84
CA PHE A 224 6.20 6.90 -11.74
C PHE A 224 6.64 8.32 -12.18
N PHE A 225 6.09 8.83 -13.27
CA PHE A 225 6.50 10.15 -13.79
C PHE A 225 6.07 11.29 -12.86
N LYS A 226 4.89 11.17 -12.27
CA LYS A 226 4.39 12.14 -11.28
C LYS A 226 5.21 12.12 -10.00
N LEU A 227 5.49 10.93 -9.47
CA LEU A 227 6.35 10.78 -8.30
C LEU A 227 7.77 11.27 -8.55
N LYS A 228 8.32 10.99 -9.74
CA LYS A 228 9.64 11.51 -10.14
C LYS A 228 9.64 13.04 -10.22
N LYS A 229 8.62 13.65 -10.84
CA LYS A 229 8.48 15.11 -10.91
C LYS A 229 8.42 15.71 -9.51
N PHE A 230 7.56 15.16 -8.66
CA PHE A 230 7.44 15.57 -7.26
C PHE A 230 8.78 15.47 -6.52
N ALA A 231 9.48 14.34 -6.61
CA ALA A 231 10.77 14.14 -5.95
C ALA A 231 11.84 15.14 -6.46
N ASN A 232 11.87 15.43 -7.76
CA ASN A 232 12.78 16.43 -8.32
C ASN A 232 12.50 17.84 -7.78
N GLU A 233 11.23 18.22 -7.63
CA GLU A 233 10.84 19.53 -7.11
C GLU A 233 11.09 19.64 -5.60
N LEU A 234 10.97 18.53 -4.86
CA LEU A 234 11.25 18.47 -3.43
C LEU A 234 12.75 18.62 -3.12
N LEU A 235 13.61 18.08 -4.00
CA LEU A 235 15.06 18.06 -3.83
C LEU A 235 15.75 19.30 -4.46
N ASN A 236 15.01 20.22 -5.06
CA ASN A 236 15.50 21.51 -5.53
C ASN A 236 15.43 22.57 -4.43
#